data_f782e1a999f9b88263e9558a01ce90d0
#
_entry.id   f782e1a999f9b88263e9558a01ce90d0
#
_cell.length_a   1.000
_cell.length_b   1.000
_cell.length_c   1.000
_cell.angle_alpha   90.00
_cell.angle_beta   90.00
_cell.angle_gamma   90.00
#
_symmetry.space_group_name_H-M   'P 1'
#
loop_
_entity.id
_entity.type
_entity.pdbx_description
1 polymer ?
#
loop_
_entity_poly.entity_id
_entity_poly.type
_entity_poly.pdbx_seq_one_letter_code
_entity_poly.pdbx_strand_id
1 'polypeptide(L)'
;MRTFPRELAAFQEIAKQRAVALQHSSFEKLEALASEPVEHLSVEGRPATIGLLVERVDANRLRVVVQGFMEHRFFPGRSVALDGFYKSLDGTVAPMSYRELYQYD
;
A
#
# COMPACT_ATOMS: atom_id res chain seq x y z
N MET A 1 -6.39 4.80 -28.01
CA MET A 1 -5.38 4.83 -27.03
C MET A 1 -5.98 4.67 -25.66
N ARG A 2 -5.19 4.27 -24.76
CA ARG A 2 -5.75 4.07 -23.51
C ARG A 2 -5.11 4.94 -22.52
N THR A 3 -5.88 5.48 -21.69
CA THR A 3 -5.40 6.28 -20.61
C THR A 3 -5.58 5.52 -19.35
N PHE A 4 -4.93 5.94 -18.32
CA PHE A 4 -5.19 5.43 -17.02
C PHE A 4 -6.63 5.71 -16.67
N PRO A 5 -7.37 4.72 -16.22
CA PRO A 5 -8.69 4.98 -15.70
C PRO A 5 -8.58 5.95 -14.54
N ARG A 6 -9.57 6.84 -14.45
CA ARG A 6 -9.64 7.77 -13.34
C ARG A 6 -9.71 7.03 -12.01
N GLU A 7 -10.39 5.89 -12.01
CA GLU A 7 -10.51 5.06 -10.83
C GLU A 7 -9.15 4.56 -10.34
N LEU A 8 -8.28 4.16 -11.27
CA LEU A 8 -6.96 3.67 -10.87
C LEU A 8 -6.10 4.80 -10.29
N ALA A 9 -6.16 5.98 -10.88
CA ALA A 9 -5.42 7.13 -10.36
C ALA A 9 -5.92 7.49 -8.96
N ALA A 10 -7.24 7.49 -8.75
CA ALA A 10 -7.81 7.77 -7.44
C ALA A 10 -7.41 6.71 -6.43
N PHE A 11 -7.39 5.45 -6.84
CA PHE A 11 -7.02 4.35 -5.95
C PHE A 11 -5.54 4.44 -5.56
N GLN A 12 -4.68 4.76 -6.53
CA GLN A 12 -3.25 4.91 -6.26
C GLN A 12 -3.01 6.07 -5.27
N GLU A 13 -3.78 7.14 -5.39
CA GLU A 13 -3.68 8.26 -4.46
C GLU A 13 -4.10 7.85 -3.05
N ILE A 14 -5.13 7.03 -2.92
CA ILE A 14 -5.56 6.51 -1.61
C ILE A 14 -4.43 5.68 -0.99
N ALA A 15 -3.81 4.79 -1.76
CA ALA A 15 -2.71 3.98 -1.26
C ALA A 15 -1.55 4.85 -0.81
N LYS A 16 -1.23 5.88 -1.58
CA LYS A 16 -0.16 6.80 -1.24
C LYS A 16 -0.46 7.55 0.07
N GLN A 17 -1.68 8.03 0.22
CA GLN A 17 -2.05 8.77 1.43
C GLN A 17 -2.02 7.88 2.67
N ARG A 18 -2.43 6.60 2.52
CA ARG A 18 -2.33 5.65 3.61
C ARG A 18 -0.87 5.42 4.01
N ALA A 19 0.01 5.27 3.03
CA ALA A 19 1.43 5.09 3.31
C ALA A 19 2.02 6.32 3.98
N VAL A 20 1.68 7.52 3.50
CA VAL A 20 2.18 8.76 4.10
C VAL A 20 1.73 8.87 5.57
N ALA A 21 0.47 8.55 5.84
CA ALA A 21 -0.03 8.60 7.22
C ALA A 21 0.71 7.63 8.12
N LEU A 22 1.00 6.43 7.61
CA LEU A 22 1.70 5.41 8.38
C LEU A 22 3.15 5.76 8.66
N GLN A 23 3.76 6.62 7.85
CA GLN A 23 5.14 7.07 8.09
C GLN A 23 5.29 7.79 9.43
N HIS A 24 4.21 8.35 9.93
CA HIS A 24 4.22 9.06 11.21
C HIS A 24 4.03 8.14 12.41
N SER A 25 3.76 6.86 12.17
CA SER A 25 3.61 5.90 13.25
C SER A 25 4.99 5.43 13.73
N SER A 26 5.10 5.09 15.00
CA SER A 26 6.36 4.59 15.55
C SER A 26 6.66 3.20 14.99
N PHE A 27 7.92 2.81 15.10
CA PHE A 27 8.36 1.48 14.71
C PHE A 27 7.53 0.40 15.43
N GLU A 28 7.35 0.56 16.73
CA GLU A 28 6.61 -0.42 17.54
C GLU A 28 5.14 -0.50 17.13
N LYS A 29 4.54 0.64 16.82
CA LYS A 29 3.16 0.66 16.40
C LYS A 29 2.96 -0.01 15.05
N LEU A 30 3.89 0.25 14.11
CA LEU A 30 3.83 -0.39 12.80
C LEU A 30 4.00 -1.90 12.91
N GLU A 31 4.91 -2.35 13.76
CA GLU A 31 5.13 -3.77 13.98
C GLU A 31 3.86 -4.44 14.52
N ALA A 32 3.13 -3.74 15.37
CA ALA A 32 1.89 -4.27 15.92
C ALA A 32 0.76 -4.34 14.89
N LEU A 33 0.85 -3.60 13.80
CA LEU A 33 -0.17 -3.60 12.76
C LEU A 33 -0.04 -4.74 11.76
N ALA A 34 0.98 -5.59 11.90
CA ALA A 34 1.30 -6.62 10.91
C ALA A 34 0.14 -7.58 10.63
N SER A 35 -0.81 -7.70 11.54
CA SER A 35 -1.93 -8.62 11.38
C SER A 35 -3.26 -7.92 11.17
N GLU A 36 -3.25 -6.63 10.82
CA GLU A 36 -4.50 -5.91 10.59
C GLU A 36 -5.27 -6.50 9.41
N PRO A 37 -6.59 -6.58 9.51
CA PRO A 37 -7.38 -7.11 8.40
C PRO A 37 -7.41 -6.16 7.22
N VAL A 38 -7.76 -6.74 6.06
CA VAL A 38 -7.94 -5.96 4.84
C VAL A 38 -9.17 -5.06 4.99
N GLU A 39 -9.04 -3.83 4.54
CA GLU A 39 -10.13 -2.88 4.54
C GLU A 39 -10.85 -2.91 3.20
N HIS A 40 -12.18 -2.89 3.24
CA HIS A 40 -13.01 -2.84 2.03
C HIS A 40 -13.48 -1.40 1.83
N LEU A 41 -13.41 -0.93 0.57
CA LEU A 41 -13.81 0.44 0.26
C LEU A 41 -14.36 0.52 -1.15
N SER A 42 -14.90 1.68 -1.48
CA SER A 42 -15.40 1.97 -2.82
C SER A 42 -14.60 3.10 -3.42
N VAL A 43 -14.11 2.91 -4.63
CA VAL A 43 -13.31 3.91 -5.34
C VAL A 43 -14.02 4.24 -6.62
N GLU A 44 -14.53 5.48 -6.74
CA GLU A 44 -15.30 5.91 -7.91
C GLU A 44 -16.42 4.92 -8.22
N GLY A 45 -17.09 4.43 -7.18
CA GLY A 45 -18.19 3.49 -7.33
C GLY A 45 -17.79 2.04 -7.53
N ARG A 46 -16.50 1.70 -7.49
CA ARG A 46 -16.02 0.33 -7.72
C ARG A 46 -15.51 -0.28 -6.44
N PRO A 47 -15.83 -1.55 -6.18
CA PRO A 47 -15.34 -2.22 -4.97
C PRO A 47 -13.84 -2.40 -5.04
N ALA A 48 -13.20 -2.20 -3.90
CA ALA A 48 -11.76 -2.36 -3.79
C ALA A 48 -11.41 -2.84 -2.40
N THR A 49 -10.23 -3.39 -2.26
CA THR A 49 -9.68 -3.76 -0.96
C THR A 49 -8.31 -3.13 -0.81
N ILE A 50 -7.95 -2.81 0.42
CA ILE A 50 -6.63 -2.28 0.70
C ILE A 50 -6.10 -2.98 1.95
N GLY A 51 -4.88 -3.46 1.87
CA GLY A 51 -4.26 -4.19 2.95
C GLY A 51 -2.89 -3.64 3.28
N LEU A 52 -2.38 -4.06 4.42
CA LEU A 52 -1.10 -3.61 4.91
C LEU A 52 -0.20 -4.81 5.12
N LEU A 53 1.00 -4.74 4.56
CA LEU A 53 2.04 -5.74 4.79
C LEU A 53 3.16 -5.08 5.56
N VAL A 54 3.51 -5.66 6.70
CA VAL A 54 4.63 -5.18 7.49
C VAL A 54 5.60 -6.33 7.68
N GLU A 55 6.80 -6.18 7.18
CA GLU A 55 7.81 -7.22 7.23
C GLU A 55 9.06 -6.70 7.91
N ARG A 56 9.64 -7.51 8.77
CA ARG A 56 10.91 -7.17 9.40
C ARG A 56 12.04 -7.48 8.43
N VAL A 57 12.76 -6.45 8.01
CA VAL A 57 13.91 -6.63 7.11
C VAL A 57 15.13 -7.09 7.91
N ASP A 58 15.33 -6.46 9.06
CA ASP A 58 16.37 -6.85 10.01
C ASP A 58 15.93 -6.37 11.39
N ALA A 59 16.82 -6.47 12.38
CA ALA A 59 16.46 -6.14 13.76
C ALA A 59 16.03 -4.69 13.94
N ASN A 60 16.44 -3.81 13.03
CA ASN A 60 16.26 -2.37 13.21
C ASN A 60 15.40 -1.73 12.12
N ARG A 61 14.82 -2.51 11.20
CA ARG A 61 14.12 -1.93 10.06
C ARG A 61 12.92 -2.77 9.65
N LEU A 62 11.81 -2.08 9.37
CA LEU A 62 10.59 -2.68 8.83
C LEU A 62 10.38 -2.21 7.40
N ARG A 63 9.81 -3.09 6.60
CA ARG A 63 9.28 -2.76 5.28
C ARG A 63 7.76 -2.70 5.40
N VAL A 64 7.18 -1.57 5.04
CA VAL A 64 5.74 -1.33 5.16
C VAL A 64 5.18 -1.11 3.77
N VAL A 65 4.25 -1.95 3.34
CA VAL A 65 3.67 -1.87 2.01
C VAL A 65 2.15 -1.78 2.14
N VAL A 66 1.59 -0.78 1.47
CA VAL A 66 0.15 -0.65 1.32
C VAL A 66 -0.20 -1.25 -0.04
N GLN A 67 -1.05 -2.27 -0.03
CA GLN A 67 -1.37 -3.03 -1.23
C GLN A 67 -2.87 -3.04 -1.42
N GLY A 68 -3.31 -2.50 -2.56
CA GLY A 68 -4.73 -2.42 -2.87
C GLY A 68 -5.05 -3.14 -4.16
N PHE A 69 -6.26 -3.72 -4.20
CA PHE A 69 -6.77 -4.41 -5.39
C PHE A 69 -8.16 -3.88 -5.70
N MET A 70 -8.37 -3.58 -6.98
CA MET A 70 -9.67 -3.12 -7.47
C MET A 70 -10.01 -3.91 -8.72
N GLU A 71 -11.16 -4.59 -8.70
CA GLU A 71 -11.55 -5.43 -9.82
C GLU A 71 -12.01 -4.61 -11.00
N HIS A 72 -11.72 -5.10 -12.20
CA HIS A 72 -12.19 -4.48 -13.43
C HIS A 72 -13.69 -4.74 -13.60
N ARG A 73 -14.38 -3.75 -14.13
CA ARG A 73 -15.84 -3.87 -14.28
C ARG A 73 -16.23 -4.85 -15.37
N PHE A 74 -15.54 -4.80 -16.49
CA PHE A 74 -15.94 -5.53 -17.68
C PHE A 74 -14.95 -6.58 -18.15
N PHE A 75 -13.82 -6.68 -17.49
CA PHE A 75 -12.74 -7.59 -17.88
C PHE A 75 -12.33 -8.41 -16.70
N PRO A 76 -11.86 -9.65 -16.93
CA PRO A 76 -11.25 -10.39 -15.84
C PRO A 76 -9.97 -9.68 -15.38
N GLY A 77 -9.59 -9.93 -14.14
CA GLY A 77 -8.40 -9.32 -13.59
C GLY A 77 -8.71 -8.15 -12.69
N ARG A 78 -7.66 -7.50 -12.22
CA ARG A 78 -7.79 -6.42 -11.25
C ARG A 78 -6.63 -5.45 -11.40
N SER A 79 -6.89 -4.21 -10.97
CA SER A 79 -5.85 -3.20 -10.88
C SER A 79 -5.22 -3.25 -9.50
N VAL A 80 -3.93 -2.95 -9.43
CA VAL A 80 -3.18 -2.99 -8.18
C VAL A 80 -2.67 -1.58 -7.90
N ALA A 81 -2.84 -1.14 -6.65
CA ALA A 81 -2.26 0.10 -6.17
C ALA A 81 -1.26 -0.25 -5.08
N LEU A 82 -0.06 0.29 -5.21
CA LEU A 82 1.04 -0.03 -4.30
C LEU A 82 1.75 1.24 -3.87
N ASP A 83 2.07 1.30 -2.59
CA ASP A 83 3.00 2.28 -2.06
C ASP A 83 3.64 1.68 -0.82
N GLY A 84 4.79 2.21 -0.44
CA GLY A 84 5.47 1.65 0.72
C GLY A 84 6.71 2.43 1.09
N PHE A 85 7.26 2.05 2.22
CA PHE A 85 8.43 2.71 2.77
C PHE A 85 9.14 1.76 3.74
N TYR A 86 10.35 2.16 4.11
CA TYR A 86 11.10 1.50 5.18
C TYR A 86 11.06 2.37 6.42
N LYS A 87 10.85 1.77 7.56
CA LYS A 87 10.87 2.47 8.85
C LYS A 87 11.95 1.86 9.72
N SER A 88 12.89 2.70 10.15
CA SER A 88 13.98 2.27 11.02
C SER A 88 13.61 2.46 12.49
N LEU A 89 14.29 1.71 13.34
CA LEU A 89 14.05 1.76 14.78
C LEU A 89 14.27 3.17 15.35
N ASP A 90 15.17 3.94 14.74
CA ASP A 90 15.45 5.32 15.17
C ASP A 90 14.43 6.32 14.64
N GLY A 91 13.40 5.87 13.92
CA GLY A 91 12.37 6.73 13.38
C GLY A 91 12.58 7.19 11.95
N THR A 92 13.73 6.88 11.35
CA THR A 92 14.03 7.28 9.97
C THR A 92 13.11 6.56 9.00
N VAL A 93 12.66 7.28 7.96
CA VAL A 93 11.82 6.74 6.90
C VAL A 93 12.60 6.84 5.59
N ALA A 94 12.59 5.75 4.81
CA ALA A 94 13.20 5.72 3.48
C ALA A 94 12.17 5.21 2.47
N PRO A 95 12.15 5.75 1.24
CA PRO A 95 11.19 5.30 0.25
C PRO A 95 11.53 3.94 -0.32
N MET A 96 10.52 3.27 -0.86
CA MET A 96 10.71 2.06 -1.66
C MET A 96 10.72 2.44 -3.14
N SER A 97 11.57 1.79 -3.92
CA SER A 97 11.59 1.99 -5.36
C SER A 97 10.42 1.25 -6.02
N TYR A 98 10.10 1.62 -7.24
CA TYR A 98 9.09 0.91 -8.02
C TYR A 98 9.47 -0.55 -8.21
N ARG A 99 10.74 -0.83 -8.41
CA ARG A 99 11.20 -2.21 -8.58
C ARG A 99 10.89 -3.05 -7.35
N GLU A 100 11.11 -2.49 -6.17
CA GLU A 100 10.79 -3.18 -4.92
C GLU A 100 9.30 -3.39 -4.77
N LEU A 101 8.50 -2.38 -5.11
CA LEU A 101 7.05 -2.46 -5.00
C LEU A 101 6.44 -3.49 -5.96
N TYR A 102 7.03 -3.67 -7.13
CA TYR A 102 6.53 -4.66 -8.10
C TYR A 102 6.52 -6.07 -7.54
N GLN A 103 7.32 -6.37 -6.54
CA GLN A 103 7.33 -7.69 -5.94
C GLN A 103 6.01 -8.00 -5.22
N TYR A 104 5.20 -6.98 -4.96
CA TYR A 104 3.94 -7.12 -4.24
C TYR A 104 2.72 -7.00 -5.14
N ASP A 105 2.95 -6.94 -6.43
CA ASP A 105 1.88 -6.83 -7.42
C ASP A 105 1.12 -8.17 -7.59
#